data_0302f18187638b6dae9064d49388dd43
#
_entry.id   0302f18187638b6dae9064d49388dd43
#
_cell.length_a   1.000
_cell.length_b   1.000
_cell.length_c   1.000
_cell.angle_alpha   90.00
_cell.angle_beta   90.00
_cell.angle_gamma   90.00
#
_symmetry.space_group_name_H-M   'P 1'
#
loop_
_entity.id
_entity.type
_entity.pdbx_description
1 polymer ?
#
loop_
_entity_poly.entity_id
_entity_poly.type
_entity_poly.pdbx_seq_one_letter_code
_entity_poly.pdbx_strand_id
1 'polypeptide(L)'
;MEALLHDPTKTLSATLAETAKSITTESVTLRQLLELVGEQGMLMFCIILMLPFMLPVSIPGVSTVFSFVVIFVGIGVTLSRVPWLPDRLMQRTIQSANLIPALEKGSTFMVRIDRFIRPRMLAMTHGPTINRLNGLAFIFAGVLLILPLGLVPFSNTLPALAVVFLAAGMIQRDGAFILLGYVMNLVTVIYFGALFVGAVMLGQGIRSFFGG
;
A
#
# COMPACT_ATOMS: atom_id res chain seq x y z
N MET A 1 22.94 -22.06 -2.34
CA MET A 1 22.47 -20.99 -3.23
C MET A 1 22.02 -19.90 -2.28
N GLU A 2 22.97 -19.01 -1.95
CA GLU A 2 22.82 -17.98 -0.93
C GLU A 2 21.75 -16.99 -1.41
N ALA A 3 20.74 -16.83 -0.55
CA ALA A 3 19.80 -15.74 -0.70
C ALA A 3 20.63 -14.45 -0.82
N LEU A 4 20.48 -13.75 -1.92
CA LEU A 4 20.98 -12.39 -2.09
C LEU A 4 20.37 -11.55 -0.97
N LEU A 5 21.11 -11.47 0.13
CA LEU A 5 20.77 -10.63 1.27
C LEU A 5 20.66 -9.22 0.75
N HIS A 6 19.43 -8.75 0.67
CA HIS A 6 19.10 -7.38 0.32
C HIS A 6 19.88 -6.48 1.27
N ASP A 7 20.85 -5.74 0.75
CA ASP A 7 21.67 -4.84 1.55
C ASP A 7 20.74 -3.77 2.16
N PRO A 8 20.53 -3.78 3.48
CA PRO A 8 19.57 -2.88 4.14
C PRO A 8 19.96 -1.41 4.06
N THR A 9 21.12 -1.10 3.49
CA THR A 9 21.62 0.27 3.33
C THR A 9 21.32 0.86 1.95
N LYS A 10 20.91 0.05 0.97
CA LYS A 10 20.58 0.55 -0.37
C LYS A 10 19.19 1.22 -0.38
N THR A 11 19.11 2.38 -1.01
CA THR A 11 17.84 3.05 -1.24
C THR A 11 17.01 2.29 -2.29
N LEU A 12 15.68 2.37 -2.19
CA LEU A 12 14.79 1.69 -3.15
C LEU A 12 15.05 2.16 -4.59
N SER A 13 15.36 3.45 -4.77
CA SER A 13 15.74 4.00 -6.09
C SER A 13 16.95 3.28 -6.69
N ALA A 14 17.97 3.00 -5.87
CA ALA A 14 19.15 2.24 -6.31
C ALA A 14 18.79 0.78 -6.63
N THR A 15 17.98 0.14 -5.81
CA THR A 15 17.52 -1.25 -6.04
C THR A 15 16.75 -1.38 -7.34
N LEU A 16 15.81 -0.48 -7.62
CA LEU A 16 15.05 -0.48 -8.87
C LEU A 16 15.91 -0.24 -10.10
N ALA A 17 16.86 0.70 -10.02
CA ALA A 17 17.80 0.97 -11.10
C ALA A 17 18.75 -0.22 -11.37
N GLU A 18 19.20 -0.90 -10.31
CA GLU A 18 20.02 -2.11 -10.41
C GLU A 18 19.22 -3.28 -11.00
N THR A 19 17.98 -3.46 -10.55
CA THR A 19 17.07 -4.48 -11.09
C THR A 19 16.81 -4.25 -12.58
N ALA A 20 16.56 -3.00 -13.01
CA ALA A 20 16.36 -2.67 -14.41
C ALA A 20 17.60 -3.05 -15.27
N LYS A 21 18.80 -2.84 -14.74
CA LYS A 21 20.06 -3.21 -15.42
C LYS A 21 20.35 -4.70 -15.41
N SER A 22 19.88 -5.44 -14.42
CA SER A 22 20.11 -6.87 -14.28
C SER A 22 19.20 -7.72 -15.18
N ILE A 23 18.12 -7.13 -15.72
CA ILE A 23 17.21 -7.83 -16.63
C ILE A 23 17.85 -7.90 -18.01
N THR A 24 18.38 -9.08 -18.33
CA THR A 24 19.00 -9.37 -19.64
C THR A 24 18.14 -10.29 -20.52
N THR A 25 17.06 -10.81 -19.98
CA THR A 25 16.14 -11.74 -20.68
C THR A 25 15.00 -10.99 -21.34
N GLU A 26 14.44 -11.53 -22.43
CA GLU A 26 13.32 -10.94 -23.17
C GLU A 26 12.02 -10.85 -22.33
N SER A 27 11.87 -11.74 -21.34
CA SER A 27 10.72 -11.77 -20.44
C SER A 27 11.14 -12.21 -19.04
N VAL A 28 10.46 -11.64 -18.04
CA VAL A 28 10.66 -11.95 -16.62
C VAL A 28 9.34 -12.43 -16.06
N THR A 29 9.35 -13.50 -15.26
CA THR A 29 8.14 -13.97 -14.56
C THR A 29 7.83 -13.06 -13.40
N LEU A 30 6.55 -12.98 -13.03
CA LEU A 30 6.11 -12.20 -11.86
C LEU A 30 6.83 -12.67 -10.58
N ARG A 31 7.11 -13.98 -10.45
CA ARG A 31 7.90 -14.53 -9.33
C ARG A 31 9.29 -13.92 -9.29
N GLN A 32 10.02 -13.94 -10.40
CA GLN A 32 11.36 -13.36 -10.48
C GLN A 32 11.36 -11.85 -10.18
N LEU A 33 10.35 -11.16 -10.67
CA LEU A 33 10.19 -9.73 -10.37
C LEU A 33 9.97 -9.49 -8.87
N LEU A 34 9.08 -10.25 -8.23
CA LEU A 34 8.81 -10.13 -6.80
C LEU A 34 10.03 -10.49 -5.94
N GLU A 35 10.83 -11.49 -6.37
CA GLU A 35 12.07 -11.85 -5.70
C GLU A 35 13.14 -10.76 -5.85
N LEU A 36 13.21 -10.10 -7.02
CA LEU A 36 14.17 -9.03 -7.30
C LEU A 36 13.80 -7.71 -6.57
N VAL A 37 12.52 -7.34 -6.59
CA VAL A 37 12.05 -6.05 -6.04
C VAL A 37 11.67 -6.18 -4.56
N GLY A 38 11.34 -7.39 -4.11
CA GLY A 38 11.07 -7.73 -2.72
C GLY A 38 9.87 -6.99 -2.12
N GLU A 39 9.84 -6.91 -0.78
CA GLU A 39 8.78 -6.26 -0.01
C GLU A 39 8.62 -4.77 -0.39
N GLN A 40 9.73 -4.08 -0.62
CA GLN A 40 9.72 -2.64 -0.93
C GLN A 40 9.02 -2.34 -2.26
N GLY A 41 9.19 -3.19 -3.26
CA GLY A 41 8.51 -3.00 -4.54
C GLY A 41 7.02 -3.27 -4.48
N MET A 42 6.59 -4.22 -3.65
CA MET A 42 5.17 -4.45 -3.42
C MET A 42 4.51 -3.27 -2.71
N LEU A 43 5.19 -2.68 -1.73
CA LEU A 43 4.72 -1.47 -1.05
C LEU A 43 4.66 -0.29 -2.02
N MET A 44 5.67 -0.13 -2.89
CA MET A 44 5.65 0.91 -3.93
C MET A 44 4.50 0.70 -4.91
N PHE A 45 4.24 -0.54 -5.30
CA PHE A 45 3.10 -0.86 -6.16
C PHE A 45 1.77 -0.47 -5.49
N CYS A 46 1.61 -0.71 -4.19
CA CYS A 46 0.44 -0.24 -3.45
C CYS A 46 0.32 1.28 -3.45
N ILE A 47 1.42 2.04 -3.31
CA ILE A 47 1.38 3.50 -3.43
C ILE A 47 0.81 3.92 -4.79
N ILE A 48 1.32 3.33 -5.88
CA ILE A 48 0.86 3.63 -7.24
C ILE A 48 -0.63 3.30 -7.41
N LEU A 49 -1.08 2.16 -6.88
CA LEU A 49 -2.48 1.76 -6.91
C LEU A 49 -3.39 2.74 -6.15
N MET A 50 -2.87 3.41 -5.12
CA MET A 50 -3.67 4.36 -4.32
C MET A 50 -3.77 5.75 -4.96
N LEU A 51 -2.93 6.10 -5.94
CA LEU A 51 -2.94 7.42 -6.58
C LEU A 51 -4.32 7.83 -7.14
N PRO A 52 -5.10 6.96 -7.81
CA PRO A 52 -6.43 7.33 -8.29
C PRO A 52 -7.38 7.77 -7.17
N PHE A 53 -7.23 7.22 -5.96
CA PHE A 53 -8.08 7.52 -4.81
C PHE A 53 -7.66 8.77 -4.04
N MET A 54 -6.52 9.39 -4.39
CA MET A 54 -6.14 10.72 -3.88
C MET A 54 -7.09 11.80 -4.37
N LEU A 55 -7.73 11.59 -5.51
CA LEU A 55 -8.80 12.46 -6.00
C LEU A 55 -10.11 12.05 -5.30
N PRO A 56 -10.99 13.00 -4.93
CA PRO A 56 -12.26 12.71 -4.26
C PRO A 56 -13.28 12.10 -5.22
N VAL A 57 -12.85 11.22 -6.12
CA VAL A 57 -13.68 10.52 -7.10
C VAL A 57 -13.76 9.05 -6.70
N SER A 58 -14.96 8.61 -6.37
CA SER A 58 -15.21 7.20 -6.07
C SER A 58 -15.57 6.45 -7.34
N ILE A 59 -14.74 5.49 -7.73
CA ILE A 59 -15.06 4.54 -8.80
C ILE A 59 -15.56 3.25 -8.14
N PRO A 60 -16.86 2.97 -8.20
CA PRO A 60 -17.44 1.78 -7.55
C PRO A 60 -16.76 0.50 -8.07
N GLY A 61 -16.41 -0.41 -7.17
CA GLY A 61 -15.81 -1.70 -7.48
C GLY A 61 -14.29 -1.71 -7.69
N VAL A 62 -13.67 -0.62 -8.12
CA VAL A 62 -12.21 -0.54 -8.29
C VAL A 62 -11.50 -0.54 -6.94
N SER A 63 -12.04 0.19 -5.97
CA SER A 63 -11.50 0.22 -4.61
C SER A 63 -11.45 -1.17 -3.97
N THR A 64 -12.48 -1.99 -4.18
CA THR A 64 -12.53 -3.36 -3.65
C THR A 64 -11.42 -4.25 -4.22
N VAL A 65 -11.18 -4.20 -5.53
CA VAL A 65 -10.11 -5.00 -6.16
C VAL A 65 -8.74 -4.56 -5.64
N PHE A 66 -8.52 -3.25 -5.55
CA PHE A 66 -7.24 -2.70 -5.07
C PHE A 66 -7.02 -2.96 -3.58
N SER A 67 -8.10 -2.96 -2.78
CA SER A 67 -8.03 -3.31 -1.35
C SER A 67 -7.53 -4.75 -1.14
N PHE A 68 -7.98 -5.69 -1.94
CA PHE A 68 -7.47 -7.07 -1.85
C PHE A 68 -5.97 -7.12 -2.10
N VAL A 69 -5.45 -6.36 -3.07
CA VAL A 69 -3.99 -6.30 -3.32
C VAL A 69 -3.28 -5.73 -2.09
N VAL A 70 -3.79 -4.63 -1.51
CA VAL A 70 -3.23 -4.03 -0.29
C VAL A 70 -3.23 -5.02 0.87
N ILE A 71 -4.33 -5.74 1.09
CA ILE A 71 -4.44 -6.74 2.16
C ILE A 71 -3.43 -7.87 1.94
N PHE A 72 -3.29 -8.38 0.71
CA PHE A 72 -2.31 -9.43 0.40
C PHE A 72 -0.88 -8.98 0.66
N VAL A 73 -0.53 -7.78 0.25
CA VAL A 73 0.80 -7.20 0.53
C VAL A 73 0.99 -7.02 2.03
N GLY A 74 -0.02 -6.51 2.75
CA GLY A 74 0.02 -6.37 4.21
C GLY A 74 0.20 -7.70 4.96
N ILE A 75 -0.40 -8.79 4.48
CA ILE A 75 -0.17 -10.14 5.02
C ILE A 75 1.30 -10.54 4.80
N GLY A 76 1.86 -10.30 3.61
CA GLY A 76 3.27 -10.55 3.31
C GLY A 76 4.19 -9.82 4.28
N VAL A 77 3.97 -8.51 4.46
CA VAL A 77 4.71 -7.67 5.42
C VAL A 77 4.59 -8.22 6.85
N THR A 78 3.37 -8.53 7.30
CA THR A 78 3.11 -9.06 8.65
C THR A 78 3.85 -10.36 8.93
N LEU A 79 3.92 -11.23 7.93
CA LEU A 79 4.59 -12.53 8.03
C LEU A 79 6.07 -12.46 7.69
N SER A 80 6.58 -11.28 7.26
CA SER A 80 7.95 -11.11 6.74
C SER A 80 8.28 -12.13 5.65
N ARG A 81 7.32 -12.40 4.78
CA ARG A 81 7.42 -13.34 3.65
C ARG A 81 6.88 -12.71 2.39
N VAL A 82 7.41 -13.10 1.25
CA VAL A 82 6.80 -12.78 -0.05
C VAL A 82 5.37 -13.33 -0.04
N PRO A 83 4.33 -12.53 -0.35
CA PRO A 83 2.95 -12.98 -0.35
C PRO A 83 2.80 -14.21 -1.24
N TRP A 84 2.13 -15.23 -0.72
CA TRP A 84 1.82 -16.41 -1.50
C TRP A 84 0.76 -16.06 -2.54
N LEU A 85 1.19 -15.92 -3.79
CA LEU A 85 0.28 -15.81 -4.92
C LEU A 85 0.08 -17.19 -5.56
N PRO A 86 -1.10 -17.47 -6.12
CA PRO A 86 -1.33 -18.69 -6.88
C PRO A 86 -0.28 -18.87 -8.00
N ASP A 87 0.23 -20.09 -8.17
CA ASP A 87 1.29 -20.39 -9.15
C ASP A 87 0.96 -19.92 -10.57
N ARG A 88 -0.32 -19.93 -10.95
CA ARG A 88 -0.78 -19.41 -12.24
C ARG A 88 -0.49 -17.91 -12.45
N LEU A 89 -0.50 -17.13 -11.38
CA LEU A 89 -0.15 -15.70 -11.43
C LEU A 89 1.36 -15.51 -11.35
N MET A 90 2.04 -16.30 -10.52
CA MET A 90 3.50 -16.26 -10.36
C MET A 90 4.25 -16.59 -11.65
N GLN A 91 3.67 -17.46 -12.49
CA GLN A 91 4.28 -17.89 -13.77
C GLN A 91 3.94 -16.95 -14.93
N ARG A 92 3.10 -15.91 -14.73
CA ARG A 92 2.85 -14.92 -15.77
C ARG A 92 4.15 -14.18 -16.12
N THR A 93 4.44 -14.16 -17.41
CA THR A 93 5.59 -13.45 -17.97
C THR A 93 5.24 -12.02 -18.33
N ILE A 94 6.12 -11.11 -17.99
CA ILE A 94 6.04 -9.69 -18.37
C ILE A 94 7.17 -9.43 -19.34
N GLN A 95 6.87 -8.80 -20.46
CA GLN A 95 7.89 -8.44 -21.44
C GLN A 95 8.84 -7.39 -20.85
N SER A 96 10.13 -7.64 -20.92
CA SER A 96 11.17 -6.75 -20.40
C SER A 96 11.13 -5.36 -21.04
N ALA A 97 10.71 -5.28 -22.31
CA ALA A 97 10.50 -4.01 -23.01
C ALA A 97 9.49 -3.06 -22.32
N ASN A 98 8.50 -3.60 -21.61
CA ASN A 98 7.53 -2.80 -20.84
C ASN A 98 7.96 -2.62 -19.38
N LEU A 99 8.70 -3.59 -18.85
CA LEU A 99 9.09 -3.63 -17.45
C LEU A 99 10.26 -2.67 -17.15
N ILE A 100 11.29 -2.64 -17.99
CA ILE A 100 12.47 -1.79 -17.80
C ILE A 100 12.09 -0.32 -17.71
N PRO A 101 11.32 0.27 -18.66
CA PRO A 101 10.89 1.67 -18.55
C PRO A 101 10.03 1.95 -17.32
N ALA A 102 9.24 0.97 -16.86
CA ALA A 102 8.43 1.11 -15.65
C ALA A 102 9.31 1.16 -14.39
N LEU A 103 10.33 0.30 -14.30
CA LEU A 103 11.31 0.29 -13.20
C LEU A 103 12.15 1.58 -13.19
N GLU A 104 12.58 2.08 -14.33
CA GLU A 104 13.33 3.34 -14.45
C GLU A 104 12.49 4.54 -14.04
N LYS A 105 11.23 4.62 -14.49
CA LYS A 105 10.29 5.66 -14.02
C LYS A 105 10.04 5.55 -12.52
N GLY A 106 9.87 4.34 -12.01
CA GLY A 106 9.72 4.06 -10.60
C GLY A 106 10.95 4.52 -9.80
N SER A 107 12.15 4.22 -10.26
CA SER A 107 13.40 4.67 -9.60
C SER A 107 13.51 6.20 -9.59
N THR A 108 13.22 6.86 -10.72
CA THR A 108 13.22 8.32 -10.82
C THR A 108 12.18 8.97 -9.88
N PHE A 109 11.01 8.38 -9.76
CA PHE A 109 9.98 8.83 -8.83
C PHE A 109 10.45 8.67 -7.37
N MET A 110 11.08 7.55 -7.05
CA MET A 110 11.63 7.31 -5.71
C MET A 110 12.77 8.25 -5.34
N VAL A 111 13.64 8.64 -6.26
CA VAL A 111 14.68 9.66 -6.00
C VAL A 111 14.07 10.98 -5.51
N ARG A 112 12.88 11.36 -6.00
CA ARG A 112 12.19 12.55 -5.50
C ARG A 112 11.65 12.35 -4.09
N ILE A 113 11.11 11.17 -3.81
CA ILE A 113 10.59 10.81 -2.47
C ILE A 113 11.73 10.73 -1.47
N ASP A 114 12.87 10.11 -1.83
CA ASP A 114 14.07 10.00 -1.00
C ASP A 114 14.59 11.36 -0.51
N ARG A 115 14.32 12.45 -1.26
CA ARG A 115 14.69 13.82 -0.86
C ARG A 115 13.82 14.38 0.27
N PHE A 116 12.55 13.98 0.34
CA PHE A 116 11.57 14.49 1.31
C PHE A 116 11.48 13.63 2.57
N ILE A 117 11.66 12.31 2.41
CA ILE A 117 11.51 11.34 3.49
C ILE A 117 12.91 10.98 3.98
N ARG A 118 13.17 11.24 5.26
CA ARG A 118 14.45 10.91 5.92
C ARG A 118 14.19 9.89 7.01
N PRO A 119 15.12 8.96 7.29
CA PRO A 119 15.00 8.03 8.41
C PRO A 119 14.83 8.80 9.73
N ARG A 120 13.62 8.78 10.29
CA ARG A 120 13.28 9.42 11.57
C ARG A 120 12.52 8.41 12.42
N MET A 121 12.63 8.55 13.75
CA MET A 121 11.90 7.70 14.69
C MET A 121 12.09 6.20 14.42
N LEU A 122 13.35 5.76 14.30
CA LEU A 122 13.73 4.38 13.96
C LEU A 122 13.07 3.32 14.85
N ALA A 123 12.62 3.70 16.05
CA ALA A 123 11.88 2.81 16.95
C ALA A 123 10.58 2.25 16.33
N MET A 124 9.97 2.96 15.36
CA MET A 124 8.74 2.50 14.68
C MET A 124 9.02 1.73 13.38
N THR A 125 10.29 1.51 13.04
CA THR A 125 10.69 0.89 11.77
C THR A 125 11.52 -0.37 11.93
N HIS A 126 11.96 -0.69 13.17
CA HIS A 126 12.85 -1.81 13.44
C HIS A 126 12.22 -2.81 14.42
N GLY A 127 12.44 -4.08 14.15
CA GLY A 127 12.03 -5.20 14.98
C GLY A 127 10.82 -5.97 14.44
N PRO A 128 10.77 -7.29 14.70
CA PRO A 128 9.74 -8.16 14.13
C PRO A 128 8.33 -7.80 14.63
N THR A 129 8.20 -7.34 15.86
CA THR A 129 6.91 -6.92 16.44
C THR A 129 6.41 -5.64 15.77
N ILE A 130 7.29 -4.67 15.56
CA ILE A 130 6.95 -3.41 14.90
C ILE A 130 6.55 -3.66 13.44
N ASN A 131 7.29 -4.50 12.73
CA ASN A 131 6.95 -4.86 11.35
C ASN A 131 5.57 -5.53 11.26
N ARG A 132 5.25 -6.43 12.20
CA ARG A 132 3.92 -7.03 12.29
C ARG A 132 2.82 -6.00 12.56
N LEU A 133 3.03 -5.06 13.48
CA LEU A 133 2.08 -4.00 13.77
C LEU A 133 1.86 -3.10 12.55
N ASN A 134 2.92 -2.73 11.85
CA ASN A 134 2.83 -1.93 10.62
C ASN A 134 2.08 -2.69 9.53
N GLY A 135 2.37 -3.99 9.34
CA GLY A 135 1.64 -4.85 8.42
C GLY A 135 0.15 -4.99 8.77
N LEU A 136 -0.18 -5.16 10.05
CA LEU A 136 -1.57 -5.19 10.51
C LEU A 136 -2.29 -3.86 10.28
N ALA A 137 -1.63 -2.72 10.54
CA ALA A 137 -2.19 -1.41 10.24
C ALA A 137 -2.40 -1.19 8.74
N PHE A 138 -1.53 -1.76 7.92
CA PHE A 138 -1.65 -1.74 6.46
C PHE A 138 -2.83 -2.60 5.97
N ILE A 139 -3.01 -3.81 6.54
CA ILE A 139 -4.19 -4.66 6.29
C ILE A 139 -5.46 -3.93 6.71
N PHE A 140 -5.45 -3.29 7.89
CA PHE A 140 -6.59 -2.55 8.40
C PHE A 140 -7.01 -1.42 7.46
N ALA A 141 -6.06 -0.64 6.93
CA ALA A 141 -6.33 0.38 5.92
C ALA A 141 -6.98 -0.24 4.66
N GLY A 142 -6.50 -1.39 4.20
CA GLY A 142 -7.09 -2.15 3.10
C GLY A 142 -8.54 -2.59 3.40
N VAL A 143 -8.81 -3.06 4.61
CA VAL A 143 -10.18 -3.44 5.05
C VAL A 143 -11.12 -2.22 5.06
N LEU A 144 -10.65 -1.07 5.54
CA LEU A 144 -11.43 0.18 5.50
C LEU A 144 -11.75 0.62 4.07
N LEU A 145 -10.83 0.37 3.13
CA LEU A 145 -11.02 0.70 1.72
C LEU A 145 -12.04 -0.21 1.01
N ILE A 146 -12.33 -1.41 1.54
CA ILE A 146 -13.36 -2.32 0.99
C ILE A 146 -14.77 -1.79 1.23
N LEU A 147 -14.98 -0.99 2.29
CA LEU A 147 -16.32 -0.55 2.67
C LEU A 147 -17.00 0.19 1.51
N PRO A 148 -18.19 -0.26 1.08
CA PRO A 148 -18.83 0.23 -0.14
C PRO A 148 -19.53 1.59 0.09
N LEU A 149 -18.78 2.61 0.47
CA LEU A 149 -19.26 3.96 0.69
C LEU A 149 -19.07 4.86 -0.55
N GLY A 150 -19.23 4.26 -1.74
CA GLY A 150 -18.87 4.88 -3.02
C GLY A 150 -19.55 6.21 -3.37
N LEU A 151 -20.63 6.58 -2.68
CA LEU A 151 -21.29 7.88 -2.84
C LEU A 151 -20.84 8.92 -1.80
N VAL A 152 -20.05 8.51 -0.82
CA VAL A 152 -19.59 9.38 0.24
C VAL A 152 -18.24 9.96 -0.12
N PRO A 153 -18.07 11.28 -0.19
CA PRO A 153 -16.78 11.90 -0.49
C PRO A 153 -15.74 11.48 0.56
N PHE A 154 -14.49 11.39 0.15
CA PHE A 154 -13.33 11.00 0.99
C PHE A 154 -13.37 9.58 1.60
N SER A 155 -14.42 8.80 1.38
CA SER A 155 -14.50 7.43 1.92
C SER A 155 -13.36 6.51 1.43
N ASN A 156 -12.89 6.69 0.20
CA ASN A 156 -11.73 5.99 -0.35
C ASN A 156 -10.42 6.76 -0.14
N THR A 157 -10.47 8.09 -0.12
CA THR A 157 -9.27 8.94 -0.02
C THR A 157 -8.57 8.81 1.34
N LEU A 158 -9.32 8.78 2.44
CA LEU A 158 -8.75 8.67 3.79
C LEU A 158 -8.00 7.33 4.00
N PRO A 159 -8.59 6.16 3.73
CA PRO A 159 -7.87 4.90 3.86
C PRO A 159 -6.74 4.76 2.83
N ALA A 160 -6.90 5.31 1.62
CA ALA A 160 -5.82 5.32 0.63
C ALA A 160 -4.61 6.15 1.11
N LEU A 161 -4.84 7.31 1.75
CA LEU A 161 -3.77 8.08 2.40
C LEU A 161 -3.07 7.28 3.50
N ALA A 162 -3.82 6.52 4.31
CA ALA A 162 -3.23 5.65 5.31
C ALA A 162 -2.29 4.61 4.68
N VAL A 163 -2.73 3.95 3.59
CA VAL A 163 -1.89 3.00 2.84
C VAL A 163 -0.62 3.68 2.31
N VAL A 164 -0.75 4.85 1.69
CA VAL A 164 0.39 5.60 1.12
C VAL A 164 1.39 5.99 2.21
N PHE A 165 0.94 6.52 3.33
CA PHE A 165 1.82 6.92 4.43
C PHE A 165 2.51 5.72 5.09
N LEU A 166 1.78 4.63 5.35
CA LEU A 166 2.36 3.41 5.90
C LEU A 166 3.40 2.81 4.94
N ALA A 167 3.05 2.67 3.65
CA ALA A 167 3.96 2.12 2.65
C ALA A 167 5.22 2.98 2.51
N ALA A 168 5.07 4.31 2.34
CA ALA A 168 6.19 5.23 2.22
C ALA A 168 7.08 5.20 3.48
N GLY A 169 6.47 5.17 4.67
CA GLY A 169 7.19 5.09 5.94
C GLY A 169 7.97 3.78 6.10
N MET A 170 7.38 2.64 5.70
CA MET A 170 8.06 1.34 5.73
C MET A 170 9.20 1.25 4.72
N ILE A 171 9.01 1.77 3.49
CA ILE A 171 10.04 1.80 2.44
C ILE A 171 11.24 2.62 2.89
N GLN A 172 11.00 3.83 3.39
CA GLN A 172 12.06 4.80 3.73
C GLN A 172 12.53 4.71 5.19
N ARG A 173 11.97 3.76 5.95
CA ARG A 173 12.23 3.63 7.39
C ARG A 173 11.98 4.92 8.16
N ASP A 174 10.94 5.66 7.77
CA ASP A 174 10.54 6.90 8.41
C ASP A 174 9.34 6.66 9.33
N GLY A 175 9.60 6.62 10.64
CA GLY A 175 8.57 6.40 11.65
C GLY A 175 7.53 7.53 11.72
N ALA A 176 7.87 8.76 11.29
CA ALA A 176 6.92 9.86 11.24
C ALA A 176 5.83 9.60 10.17
N PHE A 177 6.21 9.07 9.00
CA PHE A 177 5.25 8.65 7.98
C PHE A 177 4.40 7.46 8.43
N ILE A 178 5.02 6.48 9.13
CA ILE A 178 4.26 5.37 9.73
C ILE A 178 3.23 5.93 10.72
N LEU A 179 3.62 6.87 11.59
CA LEU A 179 2.69 7.50 12.53
C LEU A 179 1.55 8.24 11.82
N LEU A 180 1.85 8.98 10.75
CA LEU A 180 0.82 9.60 9.91
C LEU A 180 -0.15 8.57 9.35
N GLY A 181 0.33 7.40 8.92
CA GLY A 181 -0.52 6.30 8.48
C GLY A 181 -1.46 5.77 9.57
N TYR A 182 -0.95 5.62 10.81
CA TYR A 182 -1.80 5.26 11.97
C TYR A 182 -2.85 6.33 12.26
N VAL A 183 -2.45 7.61 12.21
CA VAL A 183 -3.38 8.74 12.40
C VAL A 183 -4.45 8.73 11.31
N MET A 184 -4.10 8.49 10.04
CA MET A 184 -5.07 8.41 8.95
C MET A 184 -6.03 7.24 9.11
N ASN A 185 -5.57 6.08 9.59
CA ASN A 185 -6.46 4.97 9.95
C ASN A 185 -7.46 5.38 11.03
N LEU A 186 -6.99 6.04 12.09
CA LEU A 186 -7.87 6.53 13.17
C LEU A 186 -8.88 7.55 12.66
N VAL A 187 -8.44 8.53 11.86
CA VAL A 187 -9.31 9.53 11.23
C VAL A 187 -10.37 8.86 10.36
N THR A 188 -10.00 7.82 9.60
CA THR A 188 -10.93 7.06 8.77
C THR A 188 -12.02 6.38 9.63
N VAL A 189 -11.62 5.74 10.74
CA VAL A 189 -12.57 5.10 11.66
C VAL A 189 -13.52 6.12 12.28
N ILE A 190 -13.00 7.27 12.73
CA ILE A 190 -13.82 8.36 13.30
C ILE A 190 -14.79 8.87 12.23
N TYR A 191 -14.31 9.09 11.01
CA TYR A 191 -15.14 9.56 9.91
C TYR A 191 -16.27 8.59 9.58
N PHE A 192 -15.99 7.30 9.47
CA PHE A 192 -17.00 6.26 9.21
C PHE A 192 -17.97 6.12 10.38
N GLY A 193 -17.47 6.22 11.61
CA GLY A 193 -18.31 6.21 12.81
C GLY A 193 -19.29 7.39 12.84
N ALA A 194 -18.82 8.59 12.52
CA ALA A 194 -19.66 9.78 12.44
C ALA A 194 -20.74 9.66 11.34
N LEU A 195 -20.39 9.11 10.18
CA LEU A 195 -21.35 8.85 9.11
C LEU A 195 -22.41 7.83 9.53
N PHE A 196 -22.00 6.75 10.21
CA PHE A 196 -22.92 5.73 10.70
C PHE A 196 -23.91 6.31 11.71
N VAL A 197 -23.42 7.05 12.71
CA VAL A 197 -24.26 7.73 13.71
C VAL A 197 -25.22 8.72 13.05
N GLY A 198 -24.74 9.54 12.12
CA GLY A 198 -25.57 10.47 11.36
C GLY A 198 -26.67 9.76 10.57
N ALA A 199 -26.36 8.65 9.91
CA ALA A 199 -27.34 7.87 9.16
C ALA A 199 -28.42 7.27 10.07
N VAL A 200 -28.04 6.77 11.27
CA VAL A 200 -28.99 6.23 12.26
C VAL A 200 -29.92 7.33 12.78
N MET A 201 -29.36 8.49 13.12
CA MET A 201 -30.15 9.63 13.63
C MET A 201 -31.18 10.15 12.59
N LEU A 202 -30.73 10.25 11.32
CA LEU A 202 -31.63 10.63 10.22
C LEU A 202 -32.73 9.60 10.01
N GLY A 203 -32.40 8.29 10.05
CA GLY A 203 -33.37 7.21 9.92
C GLY A 203 -34.41 7.20 11.05
N GLN A 204 -34.02 7.51 12.30
CA GLN A 204 -34.92 7.63 13.43
C GLN A 204 -35.83 8.90 13.32
N GLY A 205 -35.23 10.04 12.88
CA GLY A 205 -36.00 11.27 12.65
C GLY A 205 -37.05 11.10 11.55
N ILE A 206 -36.75 10.40 10.46
CA ILE A 206 -37.70 10.08 9.40
C ILE A 206 -38.85 9.19 9.94
N ARG A 207 -38.51 8.15 10.73
CA ARG A 207 -39.53 7.27 11.32
C ARG A 207 -40.45 8.01 12.28
N SER A 208 -39.96 8.94 13.10
CA SER A 208 -40.77 9.73 14.00
C SER A 208 -41.66 10.73 13.27
N PHE A 209 -41.26 11.16 12.06
CA PHE A 209 -42.06 12.11 11.26
C PHE A 209 -43.19 11.44 10.46
N PHE A 210 -42.98 10.16 10.04
CA PHE A 210 -43.97 9.39 9.27
C PHE A 210 -44.74 8.34 10.10
N GLY A 211 -44.39 8.14 11.37
CA GLY A 211 -44.95 7.08 12.24
C GLY A 211 -45.73 7.62 13.45
N GLY A 212 -46.09 8.90 13.43
CA GLY A 212 -46.98 9.51 14.44
C GLY A 212 -48.42 9.48 14.00
#